data_ba3a125815dbb811a7f522e1e71e4c60
#
_entry.id   ba3a125815dbb811a7f522e1e71e4c60
#
_cell.length_a   1.000
_cell.length_b   1.000
_cell.length_c   1.000
_cell.angle_alpha   90.00
_cell.angle_beta   90.00
_cell.angle_gamma   90.00
#
_symmetry.space_group_name_H-M   'P 1'
#
loop_
_entity.id
_entity.type
_entity.pdbx_description
1 polymer ?
#
loop_
_entity_poly.entity_id
_entity_poly.type
_entity_poly.pdbx_seq_one_letter_code
_entity_poly.pdbx_strand_id
1 'polypeptide(L)'
;MKLRYKILNGAIALTLVTISTLAVTLAYTKNCESPVIREINNPMKAIIYRCYGGPEVLEQAVIEIPEPLAHQILVRVKAAAVNPVDWHYMRGSPYIMRLMTGIGVPNDQGIGTDFAGIVEKVGSDVTKFKIGDAVFGGGGGPFAEYVLANASKS
;
A
#
# COMPACT_ATOMS: atom_id res chain seq x y z
N MET A 1 -30.38 -21.71 37.58
CA MET A 1 -29.87 -22.37 36.36
C MET A 1 -30.33 -21.67 35.08
N LYS A 2 -31.63 -21.42 34.85
CA LYS A 2 -32.18 -20.81 33.64
C LYS A 2 -31.61 -19.40 33.30
N LEU A 3 -31.30 -18.55 34.27
CA LEU A 3 -30.74 -17.20 34.05
C LEU A 3 -29.32 -17.25 33.49
N ARG A 4 -28.47 -18.13 34.00
CA ARG A 4 -27.08 -18.29 33.53
C ARG A 4 -27.03 -18.73 32.06
N TYR A 5 -27.92 -19.61 31.62
CA TYR A 5 -28.05 -20.02 30.21
C TYR A 5 -28.51 -18.88 29.33
N LYS A 6 -29.45 -18.04 29.78
CA LYS A 6 -29.88 -16.85 29.01
C LYS A 6 -28.75 -15.84 28.82
N ILE A 7 -27.96 -15.58 29.86
CA ILE A 7 -26.80 -14.69 29.79
C ILE A 7 -25.72 -15.28 28.86
N LEU A 8 -25.40 -16.56 28.99
CA LEU A 8 -24.43 -17.24 28.14
C LEU A 8 -24.86 -17.21 26.66
N ASN A 9 -26.11 -17.54 26.36
CA ASN A 9 -26.63 -17.51 24.99
C ASN A 9 -26.65 -16.08 24.42
N GLY A 10 -26.97 -15.08 25.24
CA GLY A 10 -26.90 -13.68 24.85
C GLY A 10 -25.47 -13.24 24.51
N ALA A 11 -24.50 -13.64 25.35
CA ALA A 11 -23.09 -13.35 25.11
C ALA A 11 -22.58 -14.03 23.82
N ILE A 12 -22.90 -15.29 23.60
CA ILE A 12 -22.57 -16.04 22.37
C ILE A 12 -23.17 -15.35 21.15
N ALA A 13 -24.46 -14.99 21.20
CA ALA A 13 -25.12 -14.32 20.09
C ALA A 13 -24.46 -12.96 19.77
N LEU A 14 -24.13 -12.17 20.78
CA LEU A 14 -23.43 -10.90 20.60
C LEU A 14 -22.05 -11.10 19.96
N THR A 15 -21.28 -12.09 20.42
CA THR A 15 -19.97 -12.42 19.86
C THR A 15 -20.08 -12.83 18.38
N LEU A 16 -21.06 -13.68 18.06
CA LEU A 16 -21.28 -14.09 16.65
C LEU A 16 -21.65 -12.91 15.77
N VAL A 17 -22.50 -12.02 16.24
CA VAL A 17 -22.85 -10.80 15.49
C VAL A 17 -21.64 -9.92 15.26
N THR A 18 -20.81 -9.69 16.29
CA THR A 18 -19.61 -8.85 16.14
C THR A 18 -18.60 -9.47 15.17
N ILE A 19 -18.36 -10.78 15.24
CA ILE A 19 -17.45 -11.47 14.30
C ILE A 19 -18.00 -11.40 12.87
N SER A 20 -19.29 -11.64 12.67
CA SER A 20 -19.91 -11.57 11.35
C SER A 20 -19.84 -10.17 10.77
N THR A 21 -20.10 -9.13 11.57
CA THR A 21 -20.02 -7.72 11.14
C THR A 21 -18.58 -7.39 10.74
N LEU A 22 -17.59 -7.78 11.54
CA LEU A 22 -16.19 -7.57 11.22
C LEU A 22 -15.80 -8.27 9.91
N ALA A 23 -16.20 -9.54 9.73
CA ALA A 23 -15.90 -10.30 8.53
C ALA A 23 -16.51 -9.64 7.27
N VAL A 24 -17.76 -9.19 7.34
CA VAL A 24 -18.42 -8.48 6.24
C VAL A 24 -17.70 -7.15 5.94
N THR A 25 -17.34 -6.39 6.98
CA THR A 25 -16.65 -5.11 6.82
C THR A 25 -15.29 -5.30 6.15
N LEU A 26 -14.51 -6.30 6.56
CA LEU A 26 -13.20 -6.58 5.97
C LEU A 26 -13.31 -7.14 4.54
N ALA A 27 -14.35 -7.89 4.24
CA ALA A 27 -14.58 -8.43 2.89
C ALA A 27 -15.12 -7.37 1.92
N TYR A 28 -15.70 -6.28 2.45
CA TYR A 28 -16.27 -5.22 1.62
C TYR A 28 -15.21 -4.61 0.71
N THR A 29 -15.55 -4.44 -0.57
CA THR A 29 -14.68 -3.81 -1.57
C THR A 29 -15.52 -2.78 -2.32
N LYS A 30 -15.04 -1.54 -2.38
CA LYS A 30 -15.64 -0.50 -3.21
C LYS A 30 -15.23 -0.71 -4.67
N ASN A 31 -16.06 -0.23 -5.58
CA ASN A 31 -15.70 -0.14 -6.99
C ASN A 31 -14.51 0.83 -7.16
N CYS A 32 -13.72 0.58 -8.21
CA CYS A 32 -12.66 1.50 -8.57
C CYS A 32 -13.23 2.88 -8.90
N GLU A 33 -12.71 3.90 -8.24
CA GLU A 33 -13.07 5.28 -8.55
C GLU A 33 -12.32 5.74 -9.81
N SER A 34 -12.98 6.54 -10.63
CA SER A 34 -12.33 7.15 -11.79
C SER A 34 -11.21 8.09 -11.34
N PRO A 35 -10.11 8.20 -12.10
CA PRO A 35 -9.02 9.09 -11.77
C PRO A 35 -9.52 10.54 -11.68
N VAL A 36 -9.15 11.22 -10.60
CA VAL A 36 -9.34 12.68 -10.51
C VAL A 36 -8.27 13.34 -11.38
N ILE A 37 -8.70 14.07 -12.41
CA ILE A 37 -7.80 14.84 -13.27
C ILE A 37 -7.26 16.00 -12.41
N ARG A 38 -5.96 15.98 -12.12
CA ARG A 38 -5.23 17.07 -11.49
C ARG A 38 -4.11 17.53 -12.39
N GLU A 39 -3.78 18.81 -12.32
CA GLU A 39 -2.56 19.32 -12.92
C GLU A 39 -1.35 18.72 -12.18
N ILE A 40 -0.43 18.10 -12.92
CA ILE A 40 0.75 17.42 -12.38
C ILE A 40 1.96 18.23 -12.82
N ASN A 41 2.65 18.86 -11.86
CA ASN A 41 3.80 19.73 -12.17
C ASN A 41 5.07 18.92 -12.46
N ASN A 42 5.26 17.80 -11.83
CA ASN A 42 6.45 16.97 -11.98
C ASN A 42 6.04 15.51 -12.21
N PRO A 43 5.71 15.13 -13.47
CA PRO A 43 5.09 13.85 -13.77
C PRO A 43 6.08 12.69 -13.78
N MET A 44 5.62 11.51 -13.34
CA MET A 44 6.26 10.22 -13.57
C MET A 44 5.23 9.17 -13.97
N LYS A 45 5.68 8.13 -14.67
CA LYS A 45 4.87 6.95 -14.97
C LYS A 45 4.94 5.96 -13.81
N ALA A 46 3.79 5.37 -13.48
CA ALA A 46 3.68 4.34 -12.48
C ALA A 46 2.60 3.32 -12.86
N ILE A 47 2.72 2.10 -12.35
CA ILE A 47 1.62 1.14 -12.31
C ILE A 47 0.96 1.29 -10.96
N ILE A 48 -0.35 1.51 -10.96
CA ILE A 48 -1.14 1.74 -9.76
C ILE A 48 -2.40 0.87 -9.75
N TYR A 49 -3.05 0.79 -8.59
CA TYR A 49 -4.38 0.19 -8.44
C TYR A 49 -5.23 1.04 -7.48
N ARG A 50 -6.50 1.28 -7.82
CA ARG A 50 -7.39 2.16 -7.05
C ARG A 50 -8.39 1.40 -6.19
N CYS A 51 -8.55 0.12 -6.44
CA CYS A 51 -9.43 -0.78 -5.71
C CYS A 51 -8.79 -2.15 -5.60
N TYR A 52 -9.29 -2.97 -4.69
CA TYR A 52 -8.84 -4.36 -4.57
C TYR A 52 -9.45 -5.22 -5.69
N GLY A 53 -8.62 -6.06 -6.32
CA GLY A 53 -9.06 -6.95 -7.40
C GLY A 53 -7.95 -7.85 -7.91
N GLY A 54 -8.17 -8.46 -9.07
CA GLY A 54 -7.15 -9.19 -9.82
C GLY A 54 -6.28 -8.25 -10.66
N PRO A 55 -5.50 -8.81 -11.60
CA PRO A 55 -4.63 -8.00 -12.46
C PRO A 55 -5.35 -6.93 -13.29
N GLU A 56 -6.63 -7.09 -13.49
CA GLU A 56 -7.50 -6.15 -14.22
C GLU A 56 -7.65 -4.78 -13.56
N VAL A 57 -7.28 -4.66 -12.26
CA VAL A 57 -7.32 -3.37 -11.55
C VAL A 57 -6.03 -2.57 -11.71
N LEU A 58 -4.99 -3.16 -12.33
CA LEU A 58 -3.74 -2.49 -12.59
C LEU A 58 -3.88 -1.54 -13.77
N GLU A 59 -3.44 -0.31 -13.59
CA GLU A 59 -3.42 0.69 -14.66
C GLU A 59 -2.08 1.42 -14.71
N GLN A 60 -1.66 1.79 -15.91
CA GLN A 60 -0.56 2.73 -16.08
C GLN A 60 -1.11 4.15 -15.91
N ALA A 61 -0.56 4.86 -14.95
CA ALA A 61 -0.94 6.23 -14.65
C ALA A 61 0.26 7.18 -14.73
N VAL A 62 -0.03 8.45 -14.92
CA VAL A 62 0.92 9.54 -14.70
C VAL A 62 0.58 10.14 -13.35
N ILE A 63 1.55 10.16 -12.45
CA ILE A 63 1.41 10.68 -11.09
C ILE A 63 2.55 11.66 -10.78
N GLU A 64 2.44 12.40 -9.71
CA GLU A 64 3.48 13.34 -9.31
C GLU A 64 4.68 12.62 -8.69
N ILE A 65 5.92 13.04 -9.02
CA ILE A 65 7.12 12.56 -8.34
C ILE A 65 7.05 13.04 -6.90
N PRO A 66 7.10 12.14 -5.90
CA PRO A 66 6.99 12.52 -4.51
C PRO A 66 8.27 13.21 -4.00
N GLU A 67 8.12 14.14 -3.06
CA GLU A 67 9.26 14.73 -2.37
C GLU A 67 9.61 13.93 -1.11
N PRO A 68 10.91 13.65 -0.86
CA PRO A 68 11.34 12.89 0.30
C PRO A 68 11.16 13.70 1.59
N LEU A 69 10.60 13.06 2.61
CA LEU A 69 10.60 13.59 3.98
C LEU A 69 12.03 13.61 4.55
N ALA A 70 12.21 14.27 5.69
CA ALA A 70 13.53 14.47 6.31
C ALA A 70 14.37 13.17 6.45
N HIS A 71 13.72 12.05 6.72
CA HIS A 71 14.36 10.73 6.92
C HIS A 71 14.28 9.79 5.71
N GLN A 72 13.86 10.29 4.55
CA GLN A 72 13.66 9.50 3.33
C GLN A 72 14.65 9.87 2.23
N ILE A 73 14.82 8.93 1.31
CA ILE A 73 15.49 9.14 0.03
C ILE A 73 14.48 8.96 -1.12
N LEU A 74 14.64 9.72 -2.17
CA LEU A 74 13.99 9.49 -3.45
C LEU A 74 14.94 8.72 -4.35
N VAL A 75 14.49 7.57 -4.83
CA VAL A 75 15.29 6.68 -5.68
C VAL A 75 14.69 6.63 -7.08
N ARG A 76 15.52 6.87 -8.09
CA ARG A 76 15.19 6.61 -9.48
C ARG A 76 15.33 5.11 -9.74
N VAL A 77 14.21 4.44 -9.94
CA VAL A 77 14.14 2.99 -10.09
C VAL A 77 14.80 2.54 -11.39
N LYS A 78 15.63 1.52 -11.30
CA LYS A 78 16.28 0.84 -12.43
C LYS A 78 15.75 -0.57 -12.64
N ALA A 79 15.35 -1.22 -11.55
CA ALA A 79 14.72 -2.52 -11.56
C ALA A 79 13.79 -2.64 -10.35
N ALA A 80 12.70 -3.36 -10.53
CA ALA A 80 11.79 -3.75 -9.46
C ALA A 80 11.49 -5.25 -9.60
N ALA A 81 11.29 -5.94 -8.47
CA ALA A 81 10.95 -7.34 -8.45
C ALA A 81 9.45 -7.55 -8.23
N VAL A 82 8.88 -8.53 -8.90
CA VAL A 82 7.51 -8.99 -8.65
C VAL A 82 7.56 -10.08 -7.59
N ASN A 83 6.86 -9.85 -6.49
CA ASN A 83 6.85 -10.74 -5.32
C ASN A 83 5.44 -11.27 -5.03
N PRO A 84 5.31 -12.44 -4.36
CA PRO A 84 4.00 -12.93 -3.93
C PRO A 84 3.22 -11.96 -3.06
N VAL A 85 3.90 -11.10 -2.28
CA VAL A 85 3.25 -10.11 -1.43
C VAL A 85 2.53 -9.02 -2.23
N ASP A 86 3.00 -8.70 -3.44
CA ASP A 86 2.40 -7.65 -4.28
C ASP A 86 0.96 -8.00 -4.68
N TRP A 87 0.72 -9.28 -5.03
CA TRP A 87 -0.64 -9.69 -5.36
C TRP A 87 -1.54 -9.77 -4.11
N HIS A 88 -0.96 -10.03 -2.92
CA HIS A 88 -1.70 -9.96 -1.67
C HIS A 88 -2.20 -8.54 -1.40
N TYR A 89 -1.34 -7.53 -1.59
CA TYR A 89 -1.72 -6.12 -1.48
C TYR A 89 -2.77 -5.74 -2.53
N MET A 90 -2.54 -6.07 -3.79
CA MET A 90 -3.47 -5.78 -4.88
C MET A 90 -4.86 -6.38 -4.64
N ARG A 91 -4.93 -7.62 -4.14
CA ARG A 91 -6.20 -8.30 -3.83
C ARG A 91 -6.78 -7.91 -2.47
N GLY A 92 -5.99 -7.32 -1.58
CA GLY A 92 -6.35 -7.11 -0.19
C GLY A 92 -6.72 -8.43 0.50
N SER A 93 -5.93 -9.49 0.27
CA SER A 93 -6.18 -10.85 0.74
C SER A 93 -4.91 -11.45 1.38
N PRO A 94 -5.03 -12.13 2.54
CA PRO A 94 -6.25 -12.38 3.31
C PRO A 94 -6.88 -11.09 3.86
N TYR A 95 -8.18 -11.06 4.02
CA TYR A 95 -8.93 -9.84 4.37
C TYR A 95 -8.46 -9.13 5.64
N ILE A 96 -7.84 -9.85 6.56
CA ILE A 96 -7.25 -9.24 7.77
C ILE A 96 -6.17 -8.21 7.45
N MET A 97 -5.47 -8.31 6.32
CA MET A 97 -4.48 -7.32 5.88
C MET A 97 -5.10 -5.95 5.65
N ARG A 98 -6.38 -5.89 5.32
CA ARG A 98 -7.10 -4.63 5.07
C ARG A 98 -7.19 -3.71 6.28
N LEU A 99 -6.97 -4.23 7.48
CA LEU A 99 -6.79 -3.40 8.68
C LEU A 99 -5.56 -2.47 8.57
N MET A 100 -4.56 -2.87 7.79
CA MET A 100 -3.33 -2.09 7.56
C MET A 100 -3.32 -1.42 6.18
N THR A 101 -3.85 -2.11 5.17
CA THR A 101 -3.78 -1.67 3.77
C THR A 101 -4.97 -0.85 3.32
N GLY A 102 -6.04 -0.78 4.11
CA GLY A 102 -7.26 -0.01 3.83
C GLY A 102 -8.51 -0.88 3.75
N ILE A 103 -9.60 -0.42 4.38
CA ILE A 103 -10.90 -1.10 4.34
C ILE A 103 -11.69 -0.59 3.14
N GLY A 104 -12.12 -1.51 2.29
CA GLY A 104 -12.90 -1.19 1.09
C GLY A 104 -12.04 -0.77 -0.11
N VAL A 105 -11.04 0.08 0.08
CA VAL A 105 -10.07 0.52 -0.92
C VAL A 105 -8.66 0.54 -0.33
N PRO A 106 -7.60 0.40 -1.14
CA PRO A 106 -6.23 0.53 -0.66
C PRO A 106 -5.94 1.97 -0.21
N ASN A 107 -5.19 2.11 0.89
CA ASN A 107 -4.70 3.40 1.37
C ASN A 107 -3.57 3.94 0.48
N ASP A 108 -2.76 3.02 -0.08
CA ASP A 108 -1.68 3.31 -1.02
C ASP A 108 -2.04 2.67 -2.36
N GLN A 109 -1.88 3.42 -3.43
CA GLN A 109 -2.21 2.99 -4.78
C GLN A 109 -0.99 2.47 -5.55
N GLY A 110 0.22 2.65 -5.03
CA GLY A 110 1.44 2.11 -5.62
C GLY A 110 1.54 0.59 -5.43
N ILE A 111 2.05 -0.11 -6.42
CA ILE A 111 2.29 -1.56 -6.35
C ILE A 111 3.77 -1.88 -6.42
N GLY A 112 4.13 -3.04 -5.87
CA GLY A 112 5.50 -3.51 -5.73
C GLY A 112 6.06 -3.25 -4.33
N THR A 113 7.09 -4.00 -3.98
CA THR A 113 7.76 -3.90 -2.67
C THR A 113 9.26 -3.73 -2.79
N ASP A 114 9.91 -4.37 -3.75
CA ASP A 114 11.36 -4.37 -3.87
C ASP A 114 11.84 -3.62 -5.10
N PHE A 115 12.91 -2.86 -4.91
CA PHE A 115 13.55 -2.09 -5.97
C PHE A 115 15.07 -2.11 -5.90
N ALA A 116 15.69 -1.76 -7.01
CA ALA A 116 17.08 -1.31 -7.11
C ALA A 116 17.12 -0.04 -7.97
N GLY A 117 17.96 0.91 -7.61
CA GLY A 117 18.02 2.19 -8.31
C GLY A 117 19.14 3.09 -7.84
N ILE A 118 19.03 4.35 -8.24
CA ILE A 118 20.01 5.40 -7.92
C ILE A 118 19.34 6.50 -7.10
N VAL A 119 19.97 6.89 -6.01
CA VAL A 119 19.50 8.00 -5.17
C VAL A 119 19.47 9.30 -5.97
N GLU A 120 18.31 9.93 -6.07
CA GLU A 120 18.09 11.19 -6.79
C GLU A 120 18.00 12.38 -5.85
N LYS A 121 17.34 12.20 -4.68
CA LYS A 121 17.24 13.22 -3.63
C LYS A 121 17.38 12.56 -2.26
N VAL A 122 17.84 13.34 -1.28
CA VAL A 122 17.96 12.92 0.12
C VAL A 122 17.22 13.91 1.02
N GLY A 123 16.53 13.42 2.03
CA GLY A 123 15.93 14.24 3.08
C GLY A 123 16.98 14.83 4.01
N SER A 124 16.62 15.88 4.73
CA SER A 124 17.55 16.69 5.56
C SER A 124 18.31 15.91 6.64
N ASP A 125 17.72 14.84 7.16
CA ASP A 125 18.27 14.05 8.26
C ASP A 125 19.02 12.80 7.78
N VAL A 126 19.09 12.62 6.45
CA VAL A 126 19.79 11.48 5.85
C VAL A 126 21.27 11.76 5.76
N THR A 127 22.05 10.97 6.50
CA THR A 127 23.53 11.06 6.52
C THR A 127 24.21 9.85 5.90
N LYS A 128 23.46 8.75 5.73
CA LYS A 128 23.98 7.44 5.30
C LYS A 128 24.12 7.31 3.78
N PHE A 129 23.30 8.07 3.03
CA PHE A 129 23.24 8.03 1.58
C PHE A 129 23.46 9.41 0.98
N LYS A 130 23.98 9.45 -0.25
CA LYS A 130 24.14 10.67 -1.05
C LYS A 130 23.58 10.48 -2.44
N ILE A 131 23.31 11.58 -3.11
CA ILE A 131 22.86 11.58 -4.52
C ILE A 131 23.89 10.84 -5.38
N GLY A 132 23.39 9.95 -6.23
CA GLY A 132 24.21 9.11 -7.11
C GLY A 132 24.54 7.72 -6.55
N ASP A 133 24.28 7.45 -5.27
CA ASP A 133 24.52 6.12 -4.70
C ASP A 133 23.60 5.09 -5.33
N ALA A 134 24.15 3.91 -5.64
CA ALA A 134 23.38 2.76 -6.06
C ALA A 134 22.83 2.04 -4.82
N VAL A 135 21.52 1.85 -4.79
CA VAL A 135 20.80 1.29 -3.63
C VAL A 135 19.81 0.22 -4.07
N PHE A 136 19.49 -0.68 -3.15
CA PHE A 136 18.37 -1.60 -3.27
C PHE A 136 17.68 -1.72 -1.91
N GLY A 137 16.40 -2.11 -1.93
CA GLY A 137 15.64 -2.24 -0.69
C GLY A 137 14.15 -2.37 -0.94
N GLY A 138 13.39 -2.19 0.14
CA GLY A 138 11.93 -2.17 0.12
C GLY A 138 11.37 -0.76 0.17
N GLY A 139 10.32 -0.52 -0.63
CA GLY A 139 9.59 0.74 -0.67
C GLY A 139 8.14 0.53 -1.12
N GLY A 140 7.29 1.51 -0.88
CA GLY A 140 5.92 1.47 -1.36
C GLY A 140 5.82 1.88 -2.83
N GLY A 141 5.35 0.97 -3.70
CA GLY A 141 5.03 1.28 -5.09
C GLY A 141 6.20 1.42 -6.07
N PRO A 142 7.26 0.59 -6.03
CA PRO A 142 8.41 0.71 -6.94
C PRO A 142 8.13 0.33 -8.40
N PHE A 143 6.91 -0.06 -8.79
CA PHE A 143 6.56 -0.17 -10.20
C PHE A 143 6.27 1.22 -10.80
N ALA A 144 7.20 2.14 -10.55
CA ALA A 144 7.20 3.53 -10.95
C ALA A 144 8.61 3.97 -11.35
N GLU A 145 8.74 5.13 -11.97
CA GLU A 145 10.05 5.68 -12.32
C GLU A 145 10.84 6.12 -11.08
N TYR A 146 10.13 6.52 -10.02
CA TYR A 146 10.72 6.92 -8.73
C TYR A 146 9.96 6.30 -7.57
N VAL A 147 10.68 6.03 -6.48
CA VAL A 147 10.11 5.52 -5.23
C VAL A 147 10.74 6.22 -4.03
N LEU A 148 9.93 6.43 -2.98
CA LEU A 148 10.43 6.85 -1.68
C LEU A 148 10.86 5.63 -0.86
N ALA A 149 12.02 5.72 -0.22
CA ALA A 149 12.51 4.71 0.71
C ALA A 149 12.97 5.34 2.02
N ASN A 150 12.82 4.60 3.10
CA ASN A 150 13.20 5.04 4.43
C ASN A 150 14.69 4.79 4.66
N ALA A 151 15.50 5.84 4.79
CA ALA A 151 16.96 5.75 4.93
C ALA A 151 17.43 5.02 6.19
N SER A 152 16.58 4.86 7.21
CA SER A 152 16.91 4.16 8.45
C SER A 152 16.77 2.63 8.36
N LYS A 153 16.11 2.12 7.30
CA LYS A 153 15.80 0.68 7.11
C LYS A 153 16.59 0.05 5.95
N SER A 154 17.53 0.79 5.40
CA SER A 154 18.35 0.35 4.26
C SER A 154 19.76 -0.02 4.68
#